data_54d79c08f62ee60adbaee9da169f1e28
#
_entry.id   54d79c08f62ee60adbaee9da169f1e28
#
_cell.length_a   1.000
_cell.length_b   1.000
_cell.length_c   1.000
_cell.angle_alpha   90.00
_cell.angle_beta   90.00
_cell.angle_gamma   90.00
#
_symmetry.space_group_name_H-M   'P 1'
#
loop_
_entity.id
_entity.type
_entity.pdbx_description
1 polymer ?
#
loop_
_entity_poly.entity_id
_entity_poly.type
_entity_poly.pdbx_seq_one_letter_code
_entity_poly.pdbx_strand_id
1 'polypeptide(L)'
;KMNEKDINKAKGNNDETVVEGRYEGFGPKGSRLMDDTLTSKVNRTAANVRSAFGKNGGNMGASGSVSFMFDKKGVVVFAGDDADAIFELLLEADVEVDDVEAEDGAITVYTAPTDLHKAIVALKESGIQEFNVTELEMIPQSEVSLEGDDLATFEKLYDALEDDEDVQKIYTNVDGF
;
A
#
# COMPACT_ATOMS: atom_id res chain seq x y z
N LYS A 1 -9.99 5.54 10.57
CA LYS A 1 -9.83 4.11 10.69
C LYS A 1 -10.74 3.55 11.77
N MET A 2 -11.55 2.59 11.39
CA MET A 2 -12.42 1.90 12.35
C MET A 2 -11.59 1.01 13.24
N ASN A 3 -11.88 1.01 14.52
CA ASN A 3 -11.28 0.06 15.44
C ASN A 3 -12.15 -1.20 15.51
N GLU A 4 -11.66 -2.20 16.21
CA GLU A 4 -12.33 -3.49 16.33
C GLU A 4 -13.73 -3.38 16.91
N LYS A 5 -13.92 -2.50 17.89
CA LYS A 5 -15.22 -2.26 18.50
C LYS A 5 -16.23 -1.67 17.50
N ASP A 6 -15.79 -0.73 16.70
CA ASP A 6 -16.64 -0.10 15.70
C ASP A 6 -17.05 -1.10 14.63
N ILE A 7 -16.13 -1.96 14.23
CA ILE A 7 -16.38 -3.02 13.24
C ILE A 7 -17.43 -4.00 13.79
N ASN A 8 -17.30 -4.41 15.04
CA ASN A 8 -18.27 -5.31 15.68
C ASN A 8 -19.64 -4.68 15.77
N LYS A 9 -19.71 -3.40 16.12
CA LYS A 9 -20.96 -2.66 16.15
C LYS A 9 -21.63 -2.61 14.79
N ALA A 10 -20.86 -2.36 13.75
CA ALA A 10 -21.36 -2.29 12.38
C ALA A 10 -21.92 -3.63 11.91
N LYS A 11 -21.42 -4.73 12.43
CA LYS A 11 -21.91 -6.06 12.11
C LYS A 11 -23.18 -6.45 12.87
N GLY A 12 -23.58 -5.69 13.85
CA GLY A 12 -24.79 -5.92 14.61
C GLY A 12 -24.74 -7.22 15.41
N ASN A 13 -25.68 -8.13 15.17
CA ASN A 13 -25.80 -9.39 15.92
C ASN A 13 -24.81 -10.47 15.52
N ASN A 14 -23.91 -10.19 14.62
CA ASN A 14 -22.92 -11.14 14.19
C ASN A 14 -21.85 -11.25 15.27
N ASP A 15 -21.62 -12.43 15.78
CA ASP A 15 -20.63 -12.68 16.82
C ASP A 15 -19.20 -12.68 16.31
N GLU A 16 -19.01 -12.56 15.01
CA GLU A 16 -17.68 -12.54 14.42
C GLU A 16 -16.98 -11.21 14.66
N THR A 17 -15.75 -11.31 15.16
CA THR A 17 -14.88 -10.15 15.31
C THR A 17 -14.00 -10.05 14.08
N VAL A 18 -14.08 -8.93 13.38
CA VAL A 18 -13.25 -8.66 12.22
C VAL A 18 -12.00 -7.93 12.69
N VAL A 19 -10.83 -8.47 12.37
CA VAL A 19 -9.54 -7.90 12.79
C VAL A 19 -8.67 -7.61 11.59
N GLU A 20 -7.86 -6.56 11.74
CA GLU A 20 -6.85 -6.22 10.75
C GLU A 20 -5.58 -7.02 11.02
N GLY A 21 -4.90 -7.43 9.96
CA GLY A 21 -3.63 -8.11 10.05
C GLY A 21 -2.70 -7.71 8.92
N ARG A 22 -1.44 -8.03 9.07
CA ARG A 22 -0.43 -7.82 8.04
C ARG A 22 0.47 -9.04 7.98
N TYR A 23 0.63 -9.58 6.78
CA TYR A 23 1.55 -10.69 6.53
C TYR A 23 2.67 -10.21 5.63
N GLU A 24 3.86 -10.73 5.89
CA GLU A 24 5.07 -10.33 5.19
C GLU A 24 5.72 -11.57 4.59
N GLY A 25 6.25 -11.46 3.40
CA GLY A 25 6.83 -12.62 2.75
C GLY A 25 7.79 -12.29 1.64
N PHE A 26 8.38 -13.34 1.12
CA PHE A 26 9.45 -13.30 0.15
C PHE A 26 9.02 -14.00 -1.13
N GLY A 27 9.35 -13.37 -2.27
CA GLY A 27 9.20 -13.97 -3.57
C GLY A 27 10.56 -14.21 -4.23
N PRO A 28 10.58 -14.45 -5.54
CA PRO A 28 11.84 -14.73 -6.24
C PRO A 28 12.73 -13.48 -6.31
N LYS A 29 14.06 -13.70 -6.33
CA LYS A 29 15.07 -12.69 -6.66
C LYS A 29 14.99 -11.39 -5.84
N GLY A 30 14.86 -11.51 -4.55
CA GLY A 30 14.85 -10.33 -3.70
C GLY A 30 13.53 -9.60 -3.65
N SER A 31 12.48 -10.09 -4.31
CA SER A 31 11.15 -9.52 -4.19
C SER A 31 10.57 -9.72 -2.80
N ARG A 32 9.84 -8.73 -2.33
CA ARG A 32 9.23 -8.70 -1.01
C ARG A 32 7.79 -8.24 -1.15
N LEU A 33 6.92 -8.78 -0.31
CA LEU A 33 5.52 -8.40 -0.29
C LEU A 33 5.02 -8.26 1.13
N MET A 34 4.08 -7.32 1.31
CA MET A 34 3.30 -7.21 2.53
C MET A 34 1.83 -7.19 2.16
N ASP A 35 1.02 -7.96 2.85
CA ASP A 35 -0.41 -8.03 2.61
C ASP A 35 -1.17 -7.52 3.82
N ASP A 36 -1.99 -6.49 3.62
CA ASP A 36 -2.91 -6.04 4.65
C ASP A 36 -4.21 -6.82 4.51
N THR A 37 -4.67 -7.40 5.60
CA THR A 37 -5.85 -8.24 5.62
C THR A 37 -6.90 -7.74 6.59
N LEU A 38 -8.14 -8.12 6.33
CA LEU A 38 -9.26 -7.86 7.21
C LEU A 38 -10.11 -9.12 7.23
N THR A 39 -10.23 -9.77 8.40
CA THR A 39 -10.88 -11.06 8.48
C THR A 39 -11.47 -11.34 9.85
N SER A 40 -12.57 -12.10 9.86
CA SER A 40 -13.12 -12.68 11.09
C SER A 40 -12.57 -14.08 11.38
N LYS A 41 -11.75 -14.62 10.46
CA LYS A 41 -11.21 -15.98 10.50
C LYS A 41 -9.69 -15.95 10.38
N VAL A 42 -9.04 -15.43 11.40
CA VAL A 42 -7.58 -15.17 11.39
C VAL A 42 -6.76 -16.43 11.03
N ASN A 43 -7.08 -17.56 11.63
CA ASN A 43 -6.32 -18.78 11.36
C ASN A 43 -6.46 -19.25 9.91
N ARG A 44 -7.66 -19.11 9.35
CA ARG A 44 -7.91 -19.45 7.95
C ARG A 44 -7.14 -18.52 7.02
N THR A 45 -7.19 -17.23 7.28
CA THR A 45 -6.47 -16.23 6.49
C THR A 45 -4.98 -16.47 6.53
N ALA A 46 -4.42 -16.71 7.71
CA ALA A 46 -2.99 -17.00 7.86
C ALA A 46 -2.58 -18.24 7.06
N ALA A 47 -3.40 -19.31 7.12
CA ALA A 47 -3.13 -20.53 6.36
C ALA A 47 -3.21 -20.28 4.84
N ASN A 48 -4.20 -19.52 4.40
CA ASN A 48 -4.37 -19.20 2.97
C ASN A 48 -3.22 -18.35 2.45
N VAL A 49 -2.79 -17.35 3.20
CA VAL A 49 -1.67 -16.49 2.80
C VAL A 49 -0.37 -17.30 2.74
N ARG A 50 -0.12 -18.12 3.77
CA ARG A 50 1.06 -18.99 3.80
C ARG A 50 1.07 -19.94 2.59
N SER A 51 -0.07 -20.53 2.29
CA SER A 51 -0.22 -21.43 1.13
C SER A 51 0.04 -20.70 -0.18
N ALA A 52 -0.49 -19.47 -0.32
CA ALA A 52 -0.29 -18.67 -1.53
C ALA A 52 1.20 -18.42 -1.77
N PHE A 53 1.94 -18.04 -0.73
CA PHE A 53 3.39 -17.88 -0.85
C PHE A 53 4.09 -19.19 -1.21
N GLY A 54 3.82 -20.25 -0.46
CA GLY A 54 4.53 -21.52 -0.61
C GLY A 54 4.29 -22.21 -1.95
N LYS A 55 3.09 -22.08 -2.50
CA LYS A 55 2.74 -22.70 -3.78
C LYS A 55 3.21 -21.92 -4.99
N ASN A 56 3.61 -20.67 -4.81
CA ASN A 56 3.95 -19.77 -5.91
C ASN A 56 5.38 -19.24 -5.80
N GLY A 57 6.29 -20.08 -5.34
CA GLY A 57 7.72 -19.78 -5.39
C GLY A 57 8.24 -18.82 -4.33
N GLY A 58 7.47 -18.63 -3.24
CA GLY A 58 7.88 -17.77 -2.14
C GLY A 58 7.69 -18.43 -0.79
N ASN A 59 7.83 -17.66 0.26
CA ASN A 59 7.54 -18.11 1.61
C ASN A 59 7.18 -16.94 2.51
N MET A 60 6.29 -17.20 3.45
CA MET A 60 5.87 -16.22 4.43
C MET A 60 6.93 -16.10 5.51
N GLY A 61 7.28 -14.88 5.88
CA GLY A 61 8.25 -14.58 6.92
C GLY A 61 7.61 -14.11 8.21
N ALA A 62 8.45 -13.82 9.18
CA ALA A 62 8.00 -13.30 10.46
C ALA A 62 7.61 -11.83 10.33
N SER A 63 6.78 -11.37 11.25
CA SER A 63 6.41 -9.95 11.34
C SER A 63 7.66 -9.09 11.50
N GLY A 64 7.76 -8.03 10.69
CA GLY A 64 8.92 -7.14 10.69
C GLY A 64 10.04 -7.53 9.76
N SER A 65 9.99 -8.75 9.18
CA SER A 65 11.07 -9.23 8.29
C SER A 65 11.14 -8.50 6.94
N VAL A 66 10.05 -7.85 6.55
CA VAL A 66 9.94 -7.13 5.29
C VAL A 66 9.59 -5.66 5.51
N SER A 67 8.76 -5.35 6.48
CA SER A 67 8.24 -4.00 6.72
C SER A 67 9.33 -2.96 6.96
N PHE A 68 10.49 -3.35 7.51
CA PHE A 68 11.60 -2.41 7.74
C PHE A 68 12.16 -1.82 6.44
N MET A 69 11.88 -2.44 5.30
CA MET A 69 12.33 -1.98 3.98
C MET A 69 11.38 -0.97 3.33
N PHE A 70 10.31 -0.63 4.02
CA PHE A 70 9.28 0.26 3.52
C PHE A 70 9.12 1.45 4.46
N ASP A 71 8.77 2.60 3.88
CA ASP A 71 8.43 3.79 4.64
C ASP A 71 6.96 4.11 4.45
N LYS A 72 6.28 4.41 5.55
CA LYS A 72 4.89 4.84 5.48
C LYS A 72 4.84 6.29 5.02
N LYS A 73 4.06 6.57 3.98
CA LYS A 73 3.93 7.92 3.42
C LYS A 73 2.49 8.24 3.09
N GLY A 74 2.16 9.53 3.09
CA GLY A 74 0.95 9.99 2.46
C GLY A 74 1.18 10.06 0.96
N VAL A 75 0.23 9.57 0.17
CA VAL A 75 0.32 9.56 -1.29
C VAL A 75 -0.91 10.22 -1.87
N VAL A 76 -0.69 11.24 -2.70
CA VAL A 76 -1.78 11.94 -3.42
C VAL A 76 -1.46 11.92 -4.90
N VAL A 77 -2.40 11.45 -5.71
CA VAL A 77 -2.24 11.41 -7.16
C VAL A 77 -3.38 12.18 -7.81
N PHE A 78 -3.05 13.06 -8.73
CA PHE A 78 -4.04 13.84 -9.48
C PHE A 78 -3.47 14.26 -10.84
N ALA A 79 -4.35 14.71 -11.75
CA ALA A 79 -3.94 15.13 -13.08
C ALA A 79 -3.13 16.44 -13.03
N GLY A 80 -2.03 16.47 -13.76
CA GLY A 80 -1.18 17.64 -13.87
C GLY A 80 0.17 17.30 -14.49
N ASP A 81 0.99 18.32 -14.67
CA ASP A 81 2.29 18.14 -15.33
C ASP A 81 3.42 19.02 -14.75
N ASP A 82 3.12 19.91 -13.82
CA ASP A 82 4.12 20.81 -13.25
C ASP A 82 4.42 20.44 -11.80
N ALA A 83 5.33 19.50 -11.64
CA ALA A 83 5.73 19.01 -10.32
C ALA A 83 6.36 20.11 -9.46
N ASP A 84 7.16 21.00 -10.06
CA ASP A 84 7.84 22.06 -9.33
C ASP A 84 6.85 23.07 -8.73
N ALA A 85 5.84 23.45 -9.49
CA ALA A 85 4.80 24.34 -9.00
C ALA A 85 4.04 23.74 -7.83
N ILE A 86 3.73 22.46 -7.90
CA ILE A 86 3.05 21.76 -6.81
C ILE A 86 3.94 21.66 -5.59
N PHE A 87 5.22 21.36 -5.78
CA PHE A 87 6.17 21.29 -4.68
C PHE A 87 6.24 22.61 -3.91
N GLU A 88 6.38 23.73 -4.64
CA GLU A 88 6.42 25.05 -4.03
C GLU A 88 5.12 25.40 -3.29
N LEU A 89 3.99 25.08 -3.89
CA LEU A 89 2.68 25.33 -3.29
C LEU A 89 2.55 24.61 -1.95
N LEU A 90 2.98 23.36 -1.90
CA LEU A 90 2.90 22.56 -0.68
C LEU A 90 3.89 23.04 0.38
N LEU A 91 5.08 23.46 -0.01
CA LEU A 91 6.03 24.06 0.93
C LEU A 91 5.47 25.33 1.55
N GLU A 92 4.85 26.19 0.76
CA GLU A 92 4.22 27.41 1.25
C GLU A 92 3.06 27.12 2.21
N ALA A 93 2.40 25.98 2.04
CA ALA A 93 1.34 25.55 2.93
C ALA A 93 1.86 24.80 4.16
N ASP A 94 3.18 24.77 4.34
CA ASP A 94 3.84 24.13 5.49
C ASP A 94 3.62 22.63 5.56
N VAL A 95 3.54 21.98 4.40
CA VAL A 95 3.43 20.54 4.28
C VAL A 95 4.83 19.92 4.22
N GLU A 96 5.06 18.87 4.98
CA GLU A 96 6.30 18.12 4.87
C GLU A 96 6.22 17.20 3.65
N VAL A 97 6.81 17.64 2.56
CA VAL A 97 6.82 16.96 1.26
C VAL A 97 8.11 16.19 1.09
N ASP A 98 8.00 14.89 0.82
CA ASP A 98 9.18 14.06 0.53
C ASP A 98 9.56 14.14 -0.94
N ASP A 99 8.58 14.11 -1.83
CA ASP A 99 8.84 14.15 -3.26
C ASP A 99 7.57 14.50 -4.03
N VAL A 100 7.74 15.06 -5.22
CA VAL A 100 6.66 15.30 -6.18
C VAL A 100 7.15 14.86 -7.56
N GLU A 101 6.42 13.95 -8.19
CA GLU A 101 6.76 13.42 -9.49
C GLU A 101 5.66 13.73 -10.50
N ALA A 102 6.03 14.03 -11.74
CA ALA A 102 5.09 14.19 -12.84
C ALA A 102 5.44 13.20 -13.93
N GLU A 103 4.47 12.37 -14.31
CA GLU A 103 4.66 11.36 -15.34
C GLU A 103 3.32 11.07 -16.03
N ASP A 104 3.33 11.06 -17.34
CA ASP A 104 2.15 10.71 -18.17
C ASP A 104 0.89 11.50 -17.82
N GLY A 105 1.04 12.77 -17.51
CA GLY A 105 -0.09 13.64 -17.20
C GLY A 105 -0.63 13.53 -15.79
N ALA A 106 0.06 12.79 -14.92
CA ALA A 106 -0.31 12.65 -13.53
C ALA A 106 0.79 13.16 -12.61
N ILE A 107 0.40 13.76 -11.51
CA ILE A 107 1.31 14.18 -10.45
C ILE A 107 1.10 13.27 -9.26
N THR A 108 2.21 12.76 -8.72
CA THR A 108 2.22 11.99 -7.48
C THR A 108 2.98 12.77 -6.42
N VAL A 109 2.31 13.01 -5.30
CA VAL A 109 2.90 13.70 -4.14
C VAL A 109 3.10 12.70 -3.02
N TYR A 110 4.31 12.70 -2.46
CA TYR A 110 4.64 11.91 -1.28
C TYR A 110 4.89 12.84 -0.10
N THR A 111 4.18 12.61 0.99
CA THR A 111 4.27 13.45 2.18
C THR A 111 4.62 12.62 3.41
N ALA A 112 5.00 13.29 4.50
CA ALA A 112 5.00 12.64 5.80
C ALA A 112 3.58 12.11 6.08
N PRO A 113 3.45 10.96 6.73
CA PRO A 113 2.12 10.36 6.97
C PRO A 113 1.15 11.30 7.68
N THR A 114 1.65 12.09 8.62
CA THR A 114 0.84 13.02 9.40
C THR A 114 0.38 14.23 8.61
N ASP A 115 0.99 14.51 7.46
CA ASP A 115 0.69 15.69 6.64
C ASP A 115 -0.18 15.40 5.42
N LEU A 116 -0.66 14.15 5.27
CA LEU A 116 -1.52 13.79 4.14
C LEU A 116 -2.75 14.69 4.02
N HIS A 117 -3.47 14.88 5.12
CA HIS A 117 -4.68 15.71 5.11
C HIS A 117 -4.35 17.16 4.80
N LYS A 118 -3.30 17.69 5.39
CA LYS A 118 -2.84 19.06 5.14
C LYS A 118 -2.52 19.28 3.66
N ALA A 119 -1.88 18.29 3.03
CA ALA A 119 -1.57 18.34 1.60
C ALA A 119 -2.85 18.37 0.76
N ILE A 120 -3.81 17.52 1.08
CA ILE A 120 -5.10 17.47 0.36
C ILE A 120 -5.81 18.82 0.46
N VAL A 121 -5.86 19.40 1.64
CA VAL A 121 -6.51 20.71 1.85
C VAL A 121 -5.82 21.78 1.01
N ALA A 122 -4.49 21.84 1.03
CA ALA A 122 -3.73 22.83 0.27
C ALA A 122 -3.98 22.69 -1.24
N LEU A 123 -4.01 21.46 -1.74
CA LEU A 123 -4.26 21.19 -3.15
C LEU A 123 -5.69 21.58 -3.55
N LYS A 124 -6.66 21.28 -2.71
CA LYS A 124 -8.06 21.71 -2.96
C LYS A 124 -8.19 23.23 -2.99
N GLU A 125 -7.54 23.91 -2.08
CA GLU A 125 -7.55 25.38 -2.03
C GLU A 125 -6.89 25.99 -3.27
N SER A 126 -5.95 25.28 -3.89
CA SER A 126 -5.31 25.72 -5.13
C SER A 126 -6.16 25.49 -6.38
N GLY A 127 -7.28 24.79 -6.25
CA GLY A 127 -8.20 24.55 -7.35
C GLY A 127 -8.27 23.11 -7.85
N ILE A 128 -7.52 22.18 -7.25
CA ILE A 128 -7.58 20.77 -7.64
C ILE A 128 -8.81 20.15 -7.01
N GLN A 129 -9.69 19.60 -7.85
CA GLN A 129 -10.99 19.10 -7.41
C GLN A 129 -11.09 17.59 -7.41
N GLU A 130 -10.27 16.91 -8.22
CA GLU A 130 -10.34 15.47 -8.36
C GLU A 130 -9.01 14.82 -8.04
N PHE A 131 -9.07 13.77 -7.23
CA PHE A 131 -7.90 13.01 -6.83
C PHE A 131 -8.09 11.53 -7.18
N ASN A 132 -7.07 10.94 -7.77
CA ASN A 132 -7.05 9.52 -8.12
C ASN A 132 -6.69 8.66 -6.91
N VAL A 133 -5.79 9.17 -6.05
CA VAL A 133 -5.33 8.50 -4.84
C VAL A 133 -5.17 9.53 -3.73
N THR A 134 -5.64 9.21 -2.53
CA THR A 134 -5.44 10.02 -1.31
C THR A 134 -5.31 9.06 -0.12
N GLU A 135 -4.18 8.36 -0.03
CA GLU A 135 -4.03 7.27 0.94
C GLU A 135 -2.68 7.31 1.65
N LEU A 136 -2.64 6.67 2.80
CA LEU A 136 -1.37 6.29 3.43
C LEU A 136 -0.92 4.98 2.79
N GLU A 137 0.33 4.93 2.34
CA GLU A 137 0.88 3.75 1.69
C GLU A 137 2.27 3.43 2.22
N MET A 138 2.63 2.16 2.10
CA MET A 138 3.98 1.69 2.43
C MET A 138 4.81 1.72 1.14
N ILE A 139 5.83 2.55 1.13
CA ILE A 139 6.65 2.79 -0.07
C ILE A 139 8.01 2.13 0.12
N PRO A 140 8.45 1.29 -0.83
CA PRO A 140 9.75 0.63 -0.71
C PRO A 140 10.88 1.65 -0.79
N GLN A 141 11.90 1.44 0.03
CA GLN A 141 13.10 2.29 0.03
C GLN A 141 13.93 2.09 -1.23
N SER A 142 13.86 0.92 -1.82
CA SER A 142 14.46 0.62 -3.11
C SER A 142 13.62 -0.42 -3.82
N GLU A 143 13.71 -0.44 -5.15
CA GLU A 143 12.93 -1.35 -5.98
C GLU A 143 13.81 -2.38 -6.66
N VAL A 144 13.22 -3.53 -6.97
CA VAL A 144 13.85 -4.56 -7.80
C VAL A 144 13.02 -4.73 -9.08
N SER A 145 13.69 -5.03 -10.17
CA SER A 145 13.03 -5.34 -11.44
C SER A 145 13.17 -6.84 -11.69
N LEU A 146 12.06 -7.47 -12.02
CA LEU A 146 12.03 -8.89 -12.34
C LEU A 146 11.76 -9.07 -13.83
N GLU A 147 12.30 -10.15 -14.40
CA GLU A 147 12.09 -10.49 -15.79
C GLU A 147 12.10 -12.00 -15.98
N GLY A 148 11.60 -12.46 -17.11
CA GLY A 148 11.57 -13.88 -17.44
C GLY A 148 10.79 -14.72 -16.46
N ASP A 149 11.36 -15.84 -16.06
CA ASP A 149 10.72 -16.80 -15.16
C ASP A 149 10.46 -16.22 -13.77
N ASP A 150 11.35 -15.36 -13.30
CA ASP A 150 11.18 -14.71 -12.00
C ASP A 150 9.97 -13.79 -12.00
N LEU A 151 9.78 -13.02 -13.07
CA LEU A 151 8.60 -12.18 -13.22
C LEU A 151 7.33 -13.01 -13.29
N ALA A 152 7.34 -14.09 -14.08
CA ALA A 152 6.19 -14.98 -14.20
C ALA A 152 5.82 -15.61 -12.86
N THR A 153 6.81 -16.04 -12.10
CA THR A 153 6.60 -16.61 -10.76
C THR A 153 6.02 -15.56 -9.82
N PHE A 154 6.57 -14.35 -9.84
CA PHE A 154 6.09 -13.26 -8.99
C PHE A 154 4.64 -12.89 -9.34
N GLU A 155 4.31 -12.82 -10.62
CA GLU A 155 2.95 -12.51 -11.05
C GLU A 155 1.94 -13.52 -10.52
N LYS A 156 2.29 -14.81 -10.54
CA LYS A 156 1.43 -15.85 -9.98
C LYS A 156 1.25 -15.69 -8.47
N LEU A 157 2.31 -15.35 -7.77
CA LEU A 157 2.26 -15.10 -6.34
C LEU A 157 1.38 -13.89 -6.03
N TYR A 158 1.60 -12.80 -6.73
CA TYR A 158 0.81 -11.58 -6.57
C TYR A 158 -0.67 -11.83 -6.83
N ASP A 159 -0.99 -12.51 -7.92
CA ASP A 159 -2.37 -12.83 -8.27
C ASP A 159 -3.03 -13.75 -7.24
N ALA A 160 -2.30 -14.73 -6.71
CA ALA A 160 -2.82 -15.62 -5.68
C ALA A 160 -3.18 -14.87 -4.39
N LEU A 161 -2.36 -13.89 -4.02
CA LEU A 161 -2.63 -13.05 -2.86
C LEU A 161 -3.80 -12.11 -3.13
N GLU A 162 -3.84 -11.52 -4.32
CA GLU A 162 -4.91 -10.59 -4.70
C GLU A 162 -6.27 -11.29 -4.79
N ASP A 163 -6.29 -12.56 -5.16
CA ASP A 163 -7.52 -13.36 -5.25
C ASP A 163 -8.10 -13.72 -3.88
N ASP A 164 -7.33 -13.58 -2.81
CA ASP A 164 -7.84 -13.86 -1.48
C ASP A 164 -8.76 -12.71 -1.03
N GLU A 165 -10.00 -13.03 -0.71
CA GLU A 165 -11.00 -12.03 -0.32
C GLU A 165 -10.62 -11.25 0.92
N ASP A 166 -9.83 -11.83 1.80
CA ASP A 166 -9.41 -11.20 3.05
C ASP A 166 -8.24 -10.23 2.86
N VAL A 167 -7.53 -10.33 1.74
CA VAL A 167 -6.43 -9.42 1.41
C VAL A 167 -7.01 -8.13 0.84
N GLN A 168 -6.74 -7.02 1.52
CA GLN A 168 -7.26 -5.71 1.15
C GLN A 168 -6.28 -4.92 0.32
N LYS A 169 -5.00 -5.08 0.59
CA LYS A 169 -3.95 -4.31 -0.06
C LYS A 169 -2.64 -5.09 -0.06
N ILE A 170 -1.89 -4.95 -1.15
CA ILE A 170 -0.58 -5.58 -1.30
C ILE A 170 0.44 -4.49 -1.58
N TYR A 171 1.55 -4.53 -0.84
CA TYR A 171 2.70 -3.65 -1.06
C TYR A 171 3.88 -4.50 -1.47
N THR A 172 4.66 -4.01 -2.42
CA THR A 172 5.83 -4.75 -2.90
C THR A 172 6.94 -3.80 -3.32
N ASN A 173 8.16 -4.32 -3.33
CA ASN A 173 9.33 -3.61 -3.85
C ASN A 173 9.60 -3.89 -5.32
N VAL A 174 8.74 -4.65 -5.99
CA VAL A 174 8.91 -4.96 -7.41
C VAL A 174 8.36 -3.82 -8.27
N ASP A 175 9.22 -3.32 -9.16
CA ASP A 175 8.86 -2.28 -10.10
C ASP A 175 7.73 -2.74 -11.03
N GLY A 176 6.75 -1.88 -11.24
CA GLY A 176 5.64 -2.15 -12.13
C GLY A 176 4.39 -2.78 -11.50
N PHE A 177 4.38 -2.93 -10.18
CA PHE A 177 3.23 -3.51 -9.46
C PHE A 177 2.58 -2.57 -8.48
#